data_f6414f3199395012bbf5d2d35ac7f221
#
_entry.id   f6414f3199395012bbf5d2d35ac7f221
#
_cell.length_a   1.000
_cell.length_b   1.000
_cell.length_c   1.000
_cell.angle_alpha   90.00
_cell.angle_beta   90.00
_cell.angle_gamma   90.00
#
_symmetry.space_group_name_H-M   'P 1'
#
loop_
_entity.id
_entity.type
_entity.pdbx_description
1 polymer ?
#
loop_
_entity_poly.entity_id
_entity_poly.type
_entity_poly.pdbx_seq_one_letter_code
_entity_poly.pdbx_strand_id
1 'polypeptide(L)'
;MKKAIIIGAGPAGLTAAYQLLKETDIHPIIIEESEFIGGISRTAEYKGNRMDLGGHRFFSKNEQVNDIWKELMPLQGAPAKDDLMLGREKPLAEGGPDPEQTDEVTLIRTRVSRIFFLRKFFDYPISMKPETFINMGFVRTMKAGFGYLYSCVVKRKENSLEDFYINRFGRPLYSMFFEDYTEKLWGVHPSKIAPDWGAQRVKELSLGKVIADFLRHLFNPNYKTDSTSLIEQFMYPKQGPGQLWEKMASEIEKMGGEIYFGQKATAVLTENGQISGITCTRVTNGGSAQEKLTGEQTTYTGDYYFSTMPVKDLVLSMGDTVPAKVHDIAKELPSRDFITVGLLVNKLLIKNLTKMKTVNNIVPDCWIYIQERDVRIGRLQIFNNWSPYMPAHNEDTVWMGLEYFCSEGDDMWNMSSEDFIKFAISELVKIDIVKEEDVLDATHIRVKKAYPAYFGTYKDFDQVESYLSSFDNLFCLGRNGQHRYNNMDHSMLTAIEAVNAIKAGSTDKTAIWNVNTEKEYHEEKEA
;
A
#
# COMPACT_ATOMS: atom_id res chain seq x y z
N MET A 1 33.82 -4.59 -15.26
CA MET A 1 32.62 -3.85 -14.79
C MET A 1 31.97 -4.72 -13.72
N LYS A 2 31.71 -4.17 -12.53
CA LYS A 2 31.00 -4.87 -11.46
C LYS A 2 29.55 -5.09 -11.86
N LYS A 3 28.94 -6.16 -11.34
CA LYS A 3 27.55 -6.51 -11.60
C LYS A 3 26.73 -6.54 -10.31
N ALA A 4 25.50 -6.06 -10.40
CA ALA A 4 24.51 -6.16 -9.34
C ALA A 4 23.34 -7.05 -9.80
N ILE A 5 23.07 -8.12 -9.05
CA ILE A 5 21.92 -8.99 -9.27
C ILE A 5 20.79 -8.53 -8.36
N ILE A 6 19.64 -8.17 -8.94
CA ILE A 6 18.50 -7.57 -8.23
C ILE A 6 17.29 -8.48 -8.37
N ILE A 7 16.77 -9.00 -7.26
CA ILE A 7 15.59 -9.85 -7.25
C ILE A 7 14.35 -8.97 -7.04
N GLY A 8 13.51 -8.92 -8.06
CA GLY A 8 12.22 -8.22 -8.09
C GLY A 8 12.24 -6.89 -8.83
N ALA A 9 11.28 -6.70 -9.75
CA ALA A 9 11.05 -5.48 -10.54
C ALA A 9 9.95 -4.59 -9.92
N GLY A 10 9.86 -4.56 -8.60
CA GLY A 10 9.03 -3.62 -7.85
C GLY A 10 9.76 -2.29 -7.59
N PRO A 11 9.12 -1.34 -6.86
CA PRO A 11 9.68 -0.01 -6.60
C PRO A 11 11.12 -0.01 -6.08
N ALA A 12 11.45 -0.88 -5.12
CA ALA A 12 12.79 -0.94 -4.54
C ALA A 12 13.84 -1.46 -5.53
N GLY A 13 13.54 -2.57 -6.25
CA GLY A 13 14.50 -3.15 -7.20
C GLY A 13 14.76 -2.25 -8.40
N LEU A 14 13.70 -1.65 -8.95
CA LEU A 14 13.83 -0.70 -10.06
C LEU A 14 14.59 0.56 -9.64
N THR A 15 14.30 1.11 -8.45
CA THR A 15 15.06 2.29 -7.94
C THR A 15 16.53 1.94 -7.71
N ALA A 16 16.85 0.74 -7.20
CA ALA A 16 18.23 0.32 -7.03
C ALA A 16 18.96 0.27 -8.38
N ALA A 17 18.38 -0.35 -9.40
CA ALA A 17 18.96 -0.43 -10.74
C ALA A 17 19.14 0.96 -11.37
N TYR A 18 18.10 1.81 -11.27
CA TYR A 18 18.12 3.17 -11.80
C TYR A 18 19.23 4.02 -11.15
N GLN A 19 19.37 3.98 -9.83
CA GLN A 19 20.40 4.70 -9.10
C GLN A 19 21.82 4.15 -9.38
N LEU A 20 21.99 2.83 -9.48
CA LEU A 20 23.27 2.22 -9.85
C LEU A 20 23.75 2.71 -11.22
N LEU A 21 22.88 2.78 -12.22
CA LEU A 21 23.19 3.25 -13.56
C LEU A 21 23.49 4.75 -13.61
N LYS A 22 22.79 5.56 -12.80
CA LYS A 22 23.01 7.02 -12.76
C LYS A 22 24.25 7.44 -11.98
N GLU A 23 24.62 6.68 -10.95
CA GLU A 23 25.57 7.16 -9.95
C GLU A 23 26.84 6.29 -9.82
N THR A 24 26.89 5.16 -10.54
CA THR A 24 28.02 4.21 -10.47
C THR A 24 28.31 3.56 -11.82
N ASP A 25 29.42 2.82 -11.91
CA ASP A 25 29.77 1.98 -13.06
C ASP A 25 29.32 0.51 -12.86
N ILE A 26 28.35 0.25 -11.99
CA ILE A 26 27.86 -1.09 -11.68
C ILE A 26 26.71 -1.42 -12.61
N HIS A 27 26.81 -2.54 -13.32
CA HIS A 27 25.79 -3.02 -14.26
C HIS A 27 24.69 -3.81 -13.53
N PRO A 28 23.43 -3.32 -13.50
CA PRO A 28 22.33 -4.01 -12.84
C PRO A 28 21.67 -5.03 -13.78
N ILE A 29 21.34 -6.20 -13.20
CA ILE A 29 20.56 -7.27 -13.82
C ILE A 29 19.37 -7.54 -12.88
N ILE A 30 18.18 -7.18 -13.31
CA ILE A 30 16.93 -7.42 -12.57
C ILE A 30 16.34 -8.77 -12.98
N ILE A 31 15.90 -9.54 -12.00
CA ILE A 31 15.26 -10.83 -12.15
C ILE A 31 13.86 -10.72 -11.57
N GLU A 32 12.82 -10.92 -12.38
CA GLU A 32 11.42 -10.81 -11.98
C GLU A 32 10.69 -12.14 -12.23
N GLU A 33 9.94 -12.62 -11.23
CA GLU A 33 9.20 -13.88 -11.36
C GLU A 33 7.96 -13.76 -12.25
N SER A 34 7.33 -12.59 -12.29
CA SER A 34 6.13 -12.33 -13.09
C SER A 34 6.49 -11.82 -14.50
N GLU A 35 5.47 -11.51 -15.27
CA GLU A 35 5.58 -10.83 -16.58
C GLU A 35 5.33 -9.33 -16.46
N PHE A 36 5.27 -8.78 -15.24
CA PHE A 36 4.83 -7.42 -14.96
C PHE A 36 5.89 -6.62 -14.20
N ILE A 37 5.92 -5.33 -14.48
CA ILE A 37 6.70 -4.32 -13.76
C ILE A 37 5.87 -3.72 -12.62
N GLY A 38 6.53 -3.28 -11.52
CA GLY A 38 5.93 -2.49 -10.45
C GLY A 38 5.54 -3.28 -9.20
N GLY A 39 5.64 -4.62 -9.22
CA GLY A 39 5.30 -5.47 -8.06
C GLY A 39 3.85 -5.24 -7.61
N ILE A 40 3.62 -5.04 -6.31
CA ILE A 40 2.27 -4.77 -5.79
C ILE A 40 1.75 -3.36 -6.10
N SER A 41 2.60 -2.43 -6.54
CA SER A 41 2.21 -1.08 -6.94
C SER A 41 2.03 -0.91 -8.44
N ARG A 42 1.97 -2.03 -9.18
CA ARG A 42 1.57 -2.02 -10.58
C ARG A 42 0.10 -1.65 -10.77
N THR A 43 -0.23 -1.13 -11.92
CA THR A 43 -1.60 -0.90 -12.36
C THR A 43 -1.97 -1.97 -13.36
N ALA A 44 -3.02 -2.74 -13.09
CA ALA A 44 -3.51 -3.76 -13.98
C ALA A 44 -4.50 -3.15 -15.00
N GLU A 45 -4.46 -3.67 -16.23
CA GLU A 45 -5.40 -3.27 -17.28
C GLU A 45 -6.40 -4.40 -17.55
N TYR A 46 -7.67 -4.01 -17.71
CA TYR A 46 -8.74 -4.93 -18.08
C TYR A 46 -9.73 -4.24 -19.02
N LYS A 47 -9.74 -4.63 -20.30
CA LYS A 47 -10.64 -4.11 -21.35
C LYS A 47 -10.65 -2.57 -21.41
N GLY A 48 -9.47 -1.95 -21.33
CA GLY A 48 -9.29 -0.50 -21.33
C GLY A 48 -9.52 0.19 -19.99
N ASN A 49 -9.99 -0.51 -18.96
CA ASN A 49 -10.05 -0.02 -17.60
C ASN A 49 -8.76 -0.34 -16.86
N ARG A 50 -8.26 0.59 -16.06
CA ARG A 50 -7.06 0.43 -15.23
C ARG A 50 -7.40 0.39 -13.76
N MET A 51 -6.78 -0.50 -13.01
CA MET A 51 -6.93 -0.58 -11.56
C MET A 51 -5.61 -0.85 -10.86
N ASP A 52 -5.42 -0.21 -9.73
CA ASP A 52 -4.30 -0.49 -8.86
C ASP A 52 -4.55 -1.73 -8.01
N LEU A 53 -3.49 -2.45 -7.69
CA LEU A 53 -3.55 -3.57 -6.75
C LEU A 53 -3.50 -3.06 -5.29
N GLY A 54 -4.58 -2.37 -4.89
CA GLY A 54 -4.65 -1.60 -3.65
C GLY A 54 -4.52 -0.09 -3.88
N GLY A 55 -4.81 0.72 -2.86
CA GLY A 55 -4.73 2.18 -2.97
C GLY A 55 -3.28 2.68 -2.90
N HIS A 56 -2.71 3.11 -4.00
CA HIS A 56 -1.32 3.53 -4.12
C HIS A 56 -1.20 5.02 -4.47
N ARG A 57 -1.60 5.91 -3.55
CA ARG A 57 -1.27 7.33 -3.68
C ARG A 57 0.22 7.55 -3.42
N PHE A 58 0.82 8.50 -4.12
CA PHE A 58 2.18 8.92 -3.84
C PHE A 58 2.22 10.17 -2.96
N PHE A 59 3.04 10.09 -1.95
CA PHE A 59 3.47 11.18 -1.10
C PHE A 59 4.83 10.83 -0.52
N SER A 60 5.77 11.76 -0.50
CA SER A 60 7.04 11.61 0.19
C SER A 60 7.49 12.94 0.79
N LYS A 61 8.12 12.90 1.96
CA LYS A 61 8.86 14.02 2.55
C LYS A 61 10.31 14.06 2.07
N ASN A 62 10.79 12.98 1.46
CA ASN A 62 12.16 12.87 0.97
C ASN A 62 12.29 13.56 -0.38
N GLU A 63 13.17 14.59 -0.46
CA GLU A 63 13.37 15.37 -1.67
C GLU A 63 13.93 14.53 -2.82
N GLN A 64 14.90 13.65 -2.56
CA GLN A 64 15.51 12.81 -3.58
C GLN A 64 14.50 11.85 -4.23
N VAL A 65 13.60 11.28 -3.42
CA VAL A 65 12.48 10.48 -3.93
C VAL A 65 11.54 11.32 -4.79
N ASN A 66 11.19 12.53 -4.34
CA ASN A 66 10.34 13.45 -5.09
C ASN A 66 10.99 13.89 -6.41
N ASP A 67 12.31 14.08 -6.44
CA ASP A 67 13.02 14.49 -7.65
C ASP A 67 13.05 13.38 -8.69
N ILE A 68 13.25 12.12 -8.29
CA ILE A 68 13.13 10.96 -9.19
C ILE A 68 11.73 10.88 -9.80
N TRP A 69 10.68 11.10 -8.99
CA TRP A 69 9.31 11.11 -9.49
C TRP A 69 9.07 12.21 -10.51
N LYS A 70 9.51 13.45 -10.24
CA LYS A 70 9.36 14.59 -11.14
C LYS A 70 10.16 14.42 -12.43
N GLU A 71 11.34 13.80 -12.34
CA GLU A 71 12.19 13.53 -13.51
C GLU A 71 11.52 12.54 -14.46
N LEU A 72 10.95 11.45 -13.93
CA LEU A 72 10.32 10.41 -14.75
C LEU A 72 8.90 10.75 -15.18
N MET A 73 8.13 11.38 -14.30
CA MET A 73 6.73 11.70 -14.48
C MET A 73 6.44 13.14 -13.99
N PRO A 74 6.70 14.17 -14.81
CA PRO A 74 6.54 15.56 -14.41
C PRO A 74 5.10 15.91 -14.04
N LEU A 75 4.93 16.92 -13.17
CA LEU A 75 3.61 17.40 -12.76
C LEU A 75 2.88 18.11 -13.90
N GLN A 76 1.55 17.95 -13.94
CA GLN A 76 0.68 18.58 -14.91
C GLN A 76 0.80 20.11 -14.95
N GLY A 77 0.95 20.67 -16.14
CA GLY A 77 0.94 22.13 -16.42
C GLY A 77 -0.40 22.62 -16.97
N ALA A 78 -1.33 21.70 -17.26
CA ALA A 78 -2.69 22.01 -17.69
C ALA A 78 -3.72 21.19 -16.90
N PRO A 79 -4.99 21.63 -16.82
CA PRO A 79 -6.06 20.87 -16.15
C PRO A 79 -6.33 19.53 -16.84
N ALA A 80 -6.63 18.48 -16.06
CA ALA A 80 -7.13 17.22 -16.61
C ALA A 80 -8.59 17.35 -17.08
N LYS A 81 -9.05 16.45 -17.95
CA LYS A 81 -10.39 16.53 -18.58
C LYS A 81 -11.54 16.69 -17.57
N ASP A 82 -11.50 16.00 -16.42
CA ASP A 82 -12.52 16.15 -15.38
C ASP A 82 -12.44 17.50 -14.63
N ASP A 83 -11.26 18.10 -14.54
CA ASP A 83 -11.11 19.45 -13.96
C ASP A 83 -11.74 20.50 -14.87
N LEU A 84 -11.54 20.36 -16.19
CA LEU A 84 -12.18 21.22 -17.19
C LEU A 84 -13.71 21.09 -17.17
N MET A 85 -14.21 19.86 -17.16
CA MET A 85 -15.67 19.57 -17.13
C MET A 85 -16.34 20.15 -15.88
N LEU A 86 -15.67 20.13 -14.74
CA LEU A 86 -16.22 20.53 -13.44
C LEU A 86 -15.87 21.96 -13.03
N GLY A 87 -15.06 22.65 -13.84
CA GLY A 87 -14.57 24.01 -13.55
C GLY A 87 -13.72 24.05 -12.27
N ARG A 88 -12.85 23.04 -12.07
CA ARG A 88 -11.96 22.98 -10.90
C ARG A 88 -10.68 23.75 -11.17
N GLU A 89 -10.36 24.64 -10.26
CA GLU A 89 -9.06 25.29 -10.21
C GLU A 89 -8.13 24.55 -9.24
N LYS A 90 -6.87 24.38 -9.63
CA LYS A 90 -5.82 23.79 -8.80
C LYS A 90 -4.45 24.38 -9.17
N PRO A 91 -3.45 24.27 -8.30
CA PRO A 91 -2.08 24.62 -8.64
C PRO A 91 -1.58 23.75 -9.81
N LEU A 92 -1.00 24.39 -10.82
CA LEU A 92 -0.39 23.74 -11.98
C LEU A 92 1.12 24.04 -11.98
N ALA A 93 1.92 23.10 -12.49
CA ALA A 93 3.35 23.29 -12.63
C ALA A 93 3.64 24.20 -13.85
N GLU A 94 4.41 25.27 -13.65
CA GLU A 94 4.85 26.13 -14.74
C GLU A 94 5.71 25.32 -15.73
N GLY A 95 5.35 25.34 -17.02
CA GLY A 95 6.02 24.55 -18.05
C GLY A 95 5.78 23.04 -17.99
N GLY A 96 4.91 22.59 -17.10
CA GLY A 96 4.53 21.17 -17.02
C GLY A 96 3.73 20.69 -18.24
N PRO A 97 3.69 19.37 -18.49
CA PRO A 97 2.98 18.79 -19.63
C PRO A 97 1.46 18.92 -19.49
N ASP A 98 0.78 18.95 -20.64
CA ASP A 98 -0.67 18.87 -20.73
C ASP A 98 -1.13 17.41 -20.71
N PRO A 99 -1.98 16.98 -19.74
CA PRO A 99 -2.50 15.63 -19.67
C PRO A 99 -3.28 15.17 -20.92
N GLU A 100 -3.80 16.09 -21.73
CA GLU A 100 -4.49 15.75 -22.98
C GLU A 100 -3.54 15.51 -24.15
N GLN A 101 -2.25 15.91 -24.00
CA GLN A 101 -1.24 15.80 -25.06
C GLN A 101 -0.24 14.67 -24.80
N THR A 102 -0.09 14.22 -23.54
CA THR A 102 0.85 13.16 -23.17
C THR A 102 0.30 12.28 -22.06
N ASP A 103 0.78 11.03 -22.03
CA ASP A 103 0.51 10.10 -20.94
C ASP A 103 1.59 10.15 -19.85
N GLU A 104 2.80 10.65 -20.17
CA GLU A 104 3.90 10.79 -19.21
C GLU A 104 3.71 12.04 -18.33
N VAL A 105 2.71 12.01 -17.46
CA VAL A 105 2.34 13.13 -16.58
C VAL A 105 1.76 12.65 -15.26
N THR A 106 2.13 13.35 -14.19
CA THR A 106 1.54 13.16 -12.85
C THR A 106 0.46 14.20 -12.60
N LEU A 107 -0.72 13.73 -12.23
CA LEU A 107 -1.87 14.57 -11.89
C LEU A 107 -1.83 14.97 -10.41
N ILE A 108 -2.33 16.16 -10.10
CA ILE A 108 -2.64 16.58 -8.73
C ILE A 108 -4.11 16.23 -8.47
N ARG A 109 -4.36 15.34 -7.49
CA ARG A 109 -5.70 14.84 -7.19
C ARG A 109 -6.12 15.22 -5.77
N THR A 110 -7.41 15.49 -5.60
CA THR A 110 -7.99 15.77 -4.29
C THR A 110 -8.23 14.47 -3.54
N ARG A 111 -7.76 14.42 -2.29
CA ARG A 111 -7.94 13.25 -1.43
C ARG A 111 -9.27 13.32 -0.73
N VAL A 112 -10.15 12.36 -1.00
CA VAL A 112 -11.32 12.09 -0.18
C VAL A 112 -11.31 10.62 0.21
N SER A 113 -11.40 10.35 1.49
CA SER A 113 -11.53 8.99 2.03
C SER A 113 -12.47 9.03 3.21
N ARG A 114 -13.43 8.14 3.25
CA ARG A 114 -14.40 8.05 4.36
C ARG A 114 -14.57 6.60 4.82
N ILE A 115 -15.19 6.45 5.97
CA ILE A 115 -15.61 5.16 6.52
C ILE A 115 -17.08 4.95 6.20
N PHE A 116 -17.44 3.79 5.67
CA PHE A 116 -18.81 3.34 5.48
C PHE A 116 -19.17 2.35 6.59
N PHE A 117 -20.06 2.78 7.49
CA PHE A 117 -20.52 2.02 8.64
C PHE A 117 -21.95 2.37 8.99
N LEU A 118 -22.77 1.39 9.39
CA LEU A 118 -24.21 1.56 9.63
C LEU A 118 -24.97 2.13 8.40
N ARG A 119 -24.51 1.75 7.19
CA ARG A 119 -25.02 2.28 5.90
C ARG A 119 -24.90 3.81 5.79
N LYS A 120 -23.92 4.41 6.48
CA LYS A 120 -23.65 5.85 6.52
C LYS A 120 -22.18 6.14 6.37
N PHE A 121 -21.86 7.35 5.91
CA PHE A 121 -20.49 7.81 5.81
C PHE A 121 -20.03 8.54 7.08
N PHE A 122 -18.80 8.25 7.48
CA PHE A 122 -18.07 8.94 8.53
C PHE A 122 -16.74 9.44 7.96
N ASP A 123 -16.25 10.58 8.45
CA ASP A 123 -14.95 11.11 8.05
C ASP A 123 -13.81 10.13 8.42
N TYR A 124 -12.74 10.14 7.63
CA TYR A 124 -11.50 9.46 7.98
C TYR A 124 -10.33 10.47 7.99
N PRO A 125 -9.65 10.65 9.12
CA PRO A 125 -9.96 10.11 10.45
C PRO A 125 -11.32 10.59 10.97
N ILE A 126 -11.84 9.83 11.96
CA ILE A 126 -13.15 10.18 12.54
C ILE A 126 -13.07 11.57 13.17
N SER A 127 -13.96 12.45 12.74
CA SER A 127 -14.09 13.81 13.25
C SER A 127 -15.26 13.91 14.23
N MET A 128 -15.16 14.85 15.18
CA MET A 128 -16.22 15.13 16.17
C MET A 128 -17.24 16.15 15.64
N LYS A 129 -17.63 16.03 14.37
CA LYS A 129 -18.66 16.89 13.77
C LYS A 129 -20.06 16.45 14.19
N PRO A 130 -21.08 17.35 14.16
CA PRO A 130 -22.45 16.99 14.46
C PRO A 130 -22.98 15.78 13.66
N GLU A 131 -22.58 15.68 12.40
CA GLU A 131 -22.95 14.58 11.52
C GLU A 131 -22.48 13.22 12.03
N THR A 132 -21.31 13.15 12.65
CA THR A 132 -20.78 11.91 13.25
C THR A 132 -21.70 11.41 14.35
N PHE A 133 -22.17 12.30 15.24
CA PHE A 133 -23.08 11.95 16.33
C PHE A 133 -24.48 11.58 15.82
N ILE A 134 -24.98 12.31 14.82
CA ILE A 134 -26.26 12.01 14.16
C ILE A 134 -26.18 10.61 13.52
N ASN A 135 -25.10 10.31 12.81
CA ASN A 135 -24.90 9.04 12.14
C ASN A 135 -24.74 7.87 13.12
N MET A 136 -24.06 8.07 14.25
CA MET A 136 -23.95 7.08 15.34
C MET A 136 -25.29 6.84 16.05
N GLY A 137 -26.11 7.87 16.16
CA GLY A 137 -27.34 7.87 16.96
C GLY A 137 -27.08 8.05 18.45
N PHE A 138 -28.10 8.52 19.17
CA PHE A 138 -28.00 8.96 20.57
C PHE A 138 -27.42 7.90 21.52
N VAL A 139 -27.93 6.67 21.46
CA VAL A 139 -27.52 5.60 22.40
C VAL A 139 -26.04 5.24 22.23
N ARG A 140 -25.56 5.12 20.96
CA ARG A 140 -24.14 4.80 20.70
C ARG A 140 -23.23 5.96 21.08
N THR A 141 -23.65 7.20 20.81
CA THR A 141 -22.94 8.40 21.22
C THR A 141 -22.74 8.48 22.73
N MET A 142 -23.80 8.24 23.51
CA MET A 142 -23.71 8.22 24.97
C MET A 142 -22.80 7.10 25.48
N LYS A 143 -22.93 5.88 24.94
CA LYS A 143 -22.02 4.77 25.29
C LYS A 143 -20.57 5.09 24.95
N ALA A 144 -20.30 5.71 23.80
CA ALA A 144 -18.96 6.14 23.40
C ALA A 144 -18.37 7.18 24.35
N GLY A 145 -19.16 8.20 24.71
CA GLY A 145 -18.76 9.23 25.66
C GLY A 145 -18.42 8.66 27.05
N PHE A 146 -19.32 7.87 27.64
CA PHE A 146 -19.06 7.23 28.94
C PHE A 146 -17.88 6.25 28.89
N GLY A 147 -17.76 5.45 27.81
CA GLY A 147 -16.65 4.53 27.63
C GLY A 147 -15.32 5.25 27.52
N TYR A 148 -15.28 6.39 26.83
CA TYR A 148 -14.09 7.24 26.75
C TYR A 148 -13.72 7.83 28.12
N LEU A 149 -14.66 8.44 28.82
CA LEU A 149 -14.41 8.99 30.17
C LEU A 149 -13.90 7.91 31.13
N TYR A 150 -14.48 6.72 31.08
CA TYR A 150 -14.00 5.57 31.87
C TYR A 150 -12.55 5.25 31.51
N SER A 151 -12.20 5.20 30.23
CA SER A 151 -10.82 4.90 29.79
C SER A 151 -9.80 5.99 30.12
N CYS A 152 -10.24 7.24 30.36
CA CYS A 152 -9.36 8.30 30.85
C CYS A 152 -8.89 8.05 32.28
N VAL A 153 -9.74 7.44 33.11
CA VAL A 153 -9.47 7.18 34.54
C VAL A 153 -8.88 5.78 34.75
N VAL A 154 -9.46 4.77 34.10
CA VAL A 154 -9.07 3.37 34.27
C VAL A 154 -8.23 2.92 33.08
N LYS A 155 -6.90 2.87 33.25
CA LYS A 155 -5.96 2.41 32.25
C LYS A 155 -5.68 0.91 32.39
N ARG A 156 -5.60 0.22 31.27
CA ARG A 156 -5.15 -1.17 31.18
C ARG A 156 -3.65 -1.23 30.95
N LYS A 157 -3.01 -2.32 31.34
CA LYS A 157 -1.66 -2.62 30.86
C LYS A 157 -1.74 -2.90 29.34
N GLU A 158 -0.96 -2.20 28.54
CA GLU A 158 -0.96 -2.37 27.09
C GLU A 158 -0.16 -3.62 26.69
N ASN A 159 -0.81 -4.78 26.72
CA ASN A 159 -0.23 -6.05 26.27
C ASN A 159 -0.60 -6.38 24.81
N SER A 160 -1.59 -5.69 24.26
CA SER A 160 -2.11 -5.94 22.92
C SER A 160 -2.55 -4.64 22.24
N LEU A 161 -2.77 -4.72 20.92
CA LEU A 161 -3.34 -3.65 20.14
C LEU A 161 -4.78 -3.30 20.61
N GLU A 162 -5.55 -4.27 21.07
CA GLU A 162 -6.85 -4.03 21.71
C GLU A 162 -6.70 -3.11 22.93
N ASP A 163 -5.79 -3.43 23.86
CA ASP A 163 -5.58 -2.62 25.07
C ASP A 163 -5.11 -1.21 24.71
N PHE A 164 -4.24 -1.11 23.71
CA PHE A 164 -3.76 0.17 23.17
C PHE A 164 -4.92 1.07 22.70
N TYR A 165 -5.83 0.51 21.90
CA TYR A 165 -6.99 1.27 21.40
C TYR A 165 -8.01 1.59 22.49
N ILE A 166 -8.31 0.63 23.38
CA ILE A 166 -9.25 0.86 24.47
C ILE A 166 -8.76 1.95 25.43
N ASN A 167 -7.47 1.98 25.72
CA ASN A 167 -6.89 3.03 26.57
C ASN A 167 -7.03 4.44 25.98
N ARG A 168 -7.08 4.56 24.64
CA ARG A 168 -7.15 5.84 23.93
C ARG A 168 -8.57 6.28 23.58
N PHE A 169 -9.41 5.33 23.21
CA PHE A 169 -10.74 5.64 22.66
C PHE A 169 -11.89 5.12 23.52
N GLY A 170 -11.62 4.26 24.49
CA GLY A 170 -12.63 3.50 25.21
C GLY A 170 -13.20 2.32 24.42
N ARG A 171 -13.70 1.31 25.11
CA ARG A 171 -14.17 0.08 24.48
C ARG A 171 -15.28 0.29 23.43
N PRO A 172 -16.28 1.17 23.61
CA PRO A 172 -17.34 1.35 22.61
C PRO A 172 -16.83 1.90 21.27
N LEU A 173 -15.93 2.90 21.27
CA LEU A 173 -15.36 3.44 20.02
C LEU A 173 -14.41 2.43 19.38
N TYR A 174 -13.58 1.75 20.19
CA TYR A 174 -12.73 0.68 19.71
C TYR A 174 -13.55 -0.39 18.97
N SER A 175 -14.62 -0.89 19.60
CA SER A 175 -15.45 -1.93 18.99
C SER A 175 -16.20 -1.45 17.73
N MET A 176 -16.56 -0.17 17.65
CA MET A 176 -17.25 0.36 16.46
C MET A 176 -16.33 0.58 15.26
N PHE A 177 -15.08 1.06 15.48
CA PHE A 177 -14.26 1.61 14.40
C PHE A 177 -12.90 0.93 14.20
N PHE A 178 -12.49 0.03 15.11
CA PHE A 178 -11.16 -0.58 15.03
C PHE A 178 -11.19 -2.11 15.07
N GLU A 179 -12.03 -2.71 15.92
CA GLU A 179 -12.03 -4.15 16.22
C GLU A 179 -12.23 -4.99 14.96
N ASP A 180 -13.39 -4.88 14.33
CA ASP A 180 -13.75 -5.72 13.18
C ASP A 180 -12.91 -5.42 11.94
N TYR A 181 -12.60 -4.14 11.68
CA TYR A 181 -11.75 -3.78 10.54
C TYR A 181 -10.31 -4.31 10.70
N THR A 182 -9.77 -4.21 11.91
CA THR A 182 -8.43 -4.75 12.19
C THR A 182 -8.41 -6.27 12.06
N GLU A 183 -9.47 -6.94 12.53
CA GLU A 183 -9.59 -8.39 12.37
C GLU A 183 -9.77 -8.80 10.89
N LYS A 184 -10.57 -8.09 10.10
CA LYS A 184 -10.65 -8.28 8.64
C LYS A 184 -9.26 -8.16 7.99
N LEU A 185 -8.52 -7.10 8.33
CA LEU A 185 -7.21 -6.81 7.73
C LEU A 185 -6.19 -7.89 8.08
N TRP A 186 -6.05 -8.25 9.36
CA TRP A 186 -4.98 -9.13 9.83
C TRP A 186 -5.37 -10.60 9.94
N GLY A 187 -6.66 -10.93 9.89
CA GLY A 187 -7.16 -12.29 10.06
C GLY A 187 -7.00 -12.82 11.49
N VAL A 188 -6.62 -11.96 12.43
CA VAL A 188 -6.49 -12.27 13.86
C VAL A 188 -7.08 -11.13 14.67
N HIS A 189 -7.71 -11.48 15.81
CA HIS A 189 -8.29 -10.48 16.69
C HIS A 189 -7.21 -9.54 17.27
N PRO A 190 -7.46 -8.22 17.42
CA PRO A 190 -6.50 -7.24 17.93
C PRO A 190 -5.86 -7.58 19.28
N SER A 191 -6.50 -8.41 20.11
CA SER A 191 -5.93 -8.90 21.35
C SER A 191 -4.70 -9.80 21.19
N LYS A 192 -4.43 -10.29 19.96
CA LYS A 192 -3.28 -11.14 19.62
C LYS A 192 -2.18 -10.39 18.87
N ILE A 193 -2.39 -9.11 18.58
CA ILE A 193 -1.44 -8.25 17.84
C ILE A 193 -0.68 -7.38 18.86
N ALA A 194 0.63 -7.21 18.66
CA ALA A 194 1.45 -6.38 19.52
C ALA A 194 1.01 -4.90 19.49
N PRO A 195 1.10 -4.18 20.61
CA PRO A 195 0.64 -2.80 20.71
C PRO A 195 1.46 -1.82 19.83
N ASP A 196 2.72 -2.15 19.53
CA ASP A 196 3.65 -1.30 18.76
C ASP A 196 3.13 -0.97 17.36
N TRP A 197 2.37 -1.89 16.74
CA TRP A 197 1.75 -1.63 15.45
C TRP A 197 0.74 -0.47 15.50
N GLY A 198 -0.04 -0.37 16.58
CA GLY A 198 -0.98 0.74 16.79
C GLY A 198 -0.25 2.05 17.08
N ALA A 199 0.87 1.98 17.78
CA ALA A 199 1.69 3.12 18.12
C ALA A 199 2.22 3.85 16.88
N GLN A 200 2.59 3.13 15.83
CA GLN A 200 3.06 3.70 14.57
C GLN A 200 1.97 4.43 13.77
N ARG A 201 0.68 4.10 13.95
CA ARG A 201 -0.41 4.61 13.11
C ARG A 201 -1.40 5.54 13.80
N VAL A 202 -1.46 5.56 15.12
CA VAL A 202 -2.54 6.20 15.89
C VAL A 202 -2.03 7.19 16.94
N LYS A 203 -0.72 7.44 16.99
CA LYS A 203 -0.11 8.31 18.03
C LYS A 203 -0.74 9.70 18.16
N GLU A 204 -1.22 10.26 17.08
CA GLU A 204 -1.73 11.65 17.06
C GLU A 204 -3.25 11.78 17.17
N LEU A 205 -4.01 10.69 17.05
CA LEU A 205 -5.45 10.74 17.32
C LEU A 205 -5.70 10.84 18.83
N SER A 206 -5.38 12.01 19.40
CA SER A 206 -5.78 12.35 20.77
C SER A 206 -7.24 12.80 20.74
N LEU A 207 -8.16 11.91 21.12
CA LEU A 207 -9.57 12.29 21.30
C LEU A 207 -9.71 13.48 22.27
N GLY A 208 -8.80 13.63 23.21
CA GLY A 208 -8.76 14.78 24.12
C GLY A 208 -8.53 16.11 23.38
N LYS A 209 -7.60 16.15 22.42
CA LYS A 209 -7.40 17.34 21.56
C LYS A 209 -8.66 17.57 20.70
N VAL A 210 -9.18 16.53 20.06
CA VAL A 210 -10.39 16.62 19.20
C VAL A 210 -11.61 17.11 20.01
N ILE A 211 -11.81 16.62 21.24
CA ILE A 211 -12.88 17.09 22.13
C ILE A 211 -12.62 18.53 22.60
N ALA A 212 -11.39 18.87 22.95
CA ALA A 212 -11.03 20.23 23.34
C ALA A 212 -11.25 21.22 22.18
N ASP A 213 -10.90 20.85 20.97
CA ASP A 213 -11.12 21.67 19.77
C ASP A 213 -12.62 21.80 19.45
N PHE A 214 -13.38 20.71 19.59
CA PHE A 214 -14.85 20.76 19.46
C PHE A 214 -15.48 21.69 20.49
N LEU A 215 -15.09 21.60 21.76
CA LEU A 215 -15.59 22.51 22.81
C LEU A 215 -15.17 23.95 22.53
N ARG A 216 -13.92 24.20 22.10
CA ARG A 216 -13.47 25.53 21.69
C ARG A 216 -14.27 26.08 20.52
N HIS A 217 -14.59 25.25 19.54
CA HIS A 217 -15.40 25.63 18.38
C HIS A 217 -16.86 25.97 18.78
N LEU A 218 -17.42 25.24 19.74
CA LEU A 218 -18.74 25.54 20.32
C LEU A 218 -18.79 26.91 21.01
N PHE A 219 -17.72 27.30 21.67
CA PHE A 219 -17.62 28.60 22.39
C PHE A 219 -17.01 29.73 21.55
N ASN A 220 -16.34 29.38 20.43
CA ASN A 220 -15.77 30.34 19.50
C ASN A 220 -15.87 29.82 18.04
N PRO A 221 -16.96 30.17 17.32
CA PRO A 221 -17.19 29.71 15.96
C PRO A 221 -16.10 30.12 14.94
N ASN A 222 -15.26 31.11 15.28
CA ASN A 222 -14.15 31.58 14.45
C ASN A 222 -12.81 30.90 14.82
N TYR A 223 -12.80 29.98 15.78
CA TYR A 223 -11.62 29.22 16.13
C TYR A 223 -11.23 28.32 14.96
N LYS A 224 -10.09 28.62 14.35
CA LYS A 224 -9.48 27.71 13.36
C LYS A 224 -8.78 26.62 14.14
N THR A 225 -9.21 25.40 13.96
CA THR A 225 -8.57 24.23 14.53
C THR A 225 -7.18 24.09 13.91
N ASP A 226 -6.13 24.08 14.73
CA ASP A 226 -4.80 23.60 14.35
C ASP A 226 -4.78 22.07 14.21
N SER A 227 -5.93 21.49 13.83
CA SER A 227 -5.97 20.08 13.49
C SER A 227 -5.12 19.91 12.23
N THR A 228 -4.00 19.26 12.40
CA THR A 228 -3.15 18.74 11.35
C THR A 228 -4.03 18.26 10.19
N SER A 229 -4.09 19.09 9.15
CA SER A 229 -4.90 18.76 7.98
C SER A 229 -4.18 17.61 7.26
N LEU A 230 -4.78 16.43 7.25
CA LEU A 230 -4.34 15.40 6.33
C LEU A 230 -4.13 16.02 4.95
N ILE A 231 -3.14 15.55 4.23
CA ILE A 231 -2.83 16.03 2.90
C ILE A 231 -4.13 16.01 2.07
N GLU A 232 -4.59 17.20 1.68
CA GLU A 232 -5.82 17.38 0.91
C GLU A 232 -5.64 16.98 -0.56
N GLN A 233 -4.39 16.93 -1.01
CA GLN A 233 -4.00 16.61 -2.39
C GLN A 233 -2.88 15.57 -2.39
N PHE A 234 -2.84 14.74 -3.43
CA PHE A 234 -1.78 13.79 -3.66
C PHE A 234 -1.38 13.76 -5.15
N MET A 235 -0.17 13.29 -5.41
CA MET A 235 0.33 13.06 -6.75
C MET A 235 -0.09 11.67 -7.24
N TYR A 236 -0.50 11.59 -8.51
CA TYR A 236 -0.95 10.35 -9.11
C TYR A 236 -0.65 10.32 -10.61
N PRO A 237 0.14 9.36 -11.11
CA PRO A 237 0.36 9.22 -12.55
C PRO A 237 -0.96 9.08 -13.31
N LYS A 238 -1.05 9.66 -14.48
CA LYS A 238 -2.28 9.74 -15.29
C LYS A 238 -3.00 8.40 -15.43
N GLN A 239 -2.25 7.32 -15.64
CA GLN A 239 -2.76 5.96 -15.84
C GLN A 239 -2.48 5.02 -14.65
N GLY A 240 -2.25 5.57 -13.46
CA GLY A 240 -1.95 4.82 -12.25
C GLY A 240 -0.44 4.72 -11.93
N PRO A 241 -0.07 4.34 -10.70
CA PRO A 241 1.33 4.30 -10.24
C PRO A 241 2.19 3.30 -11.01
N GLY A 242 1.61 2.26 -11.60
CA GLY A 242 2.32 1.31 -12.47
C GLY A 242 3.05 1.99 -13.61
N GLN A 243 2.48 3.07 -14.16
CA GLN A 243 3.06 3.84 -15.25
C GLN A 243 4.45 4.42 -14.90
N LEU A 244 4.66 4.86 -13.67
CA LEU A 244 5.99 5.32 -13.23
C LEU A 244 7.01 4.19 -13.27
N TRP A 245 6.62 3.00 -12.82
CA TRP A 245 7.53 1.86 -12.76
C TRP A 245 7.87 1.34 -14.15
N GLU A 246 6.91 1.33 -15.06
CA GLU A 246 7.13 1.00 -16.48
C GLU A 246 8.06 2.03 -17.14
N LYS A 247 7.88 3.31 -16.84
CA LYS A 247 8.79 4.37 -17.31
C LYS A 247 10.21 4.18 -16.76
N MET A 248 10.35 3.92 -15.45
CA MET A 248 11.65 3.68 -14.83
C MET A 248 12.35 2.46 -15.44
N ALA A 249 11.61 1.35 -15.67
CA ALA A 249 12.14 0.15 -16.33
C ALA A 249 12.66 0.47 -17.75
N SER A 250 11.89 1.23 -18.53
CA SER A 250 12.32 1.66 -19.87
C SER A 250 13.59 2.51 -19.84
N GLU A 251 13.72 3.41 -18.87
CA GLU A 251 14.95 4.22 -18.73
C GLU A 251 16.16 3.35 -18.29
N ILE A 252 15.93 2.34 -17.39
CA ILE A 252 16.98 1.37 -17.02
C ILE A 252 17.51 0.63 -18.26
N GLU A 253 16.61 0.12 -19.12
CA GLU A 253 17.00 -0.58 -20.34
C GLU A 253 17.74 0.34 -21.33
N LYS A 254 17.29 1.60 -21.51
CA LYS A 254 17.98 2.60 -22.33
C LYS A 254 19.40 2.91 -21.83
N MET A 255 19.61 2.90 -20.52
CA MET A 255 20.93 3.08 -19.90
C MET A 255 21.79 1.81 -19.93
N GLY A 256 21.26 0.70 -20.45
CA GLY A 256 21.98 -0.56 -20.63
C GLY A 256 21.81 -1.57 -19.50
N GLY A 257 20.89 -1.34 -18.54
CA GLY A 257 20.49 -2.35 -17.55
C GLY A 257 19.66 -3.46 -18.20
N GLU A 258 19.60 -4.61 -17.54
CA GLU A 258 18.89 -5.80 -18.03
C GLU A 258 17.74 -6.18 -17.11
N ILE A 259 16.60 -6.59 -17.69
CA ILE A 259 15.44 -7.09 -16.95
C ILE A 259 15.00 -8.43 -17.54
N TYR A 260 15.00 -9.48 -16.71
CA TYR A 260 14.60 -10.83 -17.10
C TYR A 260 13.30 -11.23 -16.38
N PHE A 261 12.25 -11.46 -17.14
CA PHE A 261 10.94 -11.89 -16.67
C PHE A 261 10.80 -13.40 -16.62
N GLY A 262 9.84 -13.90 -15.84
CA GLY A 262 9.57 -15.32 -15.70
C GLY A 262 10.73 -16.10 -15.05
N GLN A 263 11.49 -15.43 -14.20
CA GLN A 263 12.66 -15.96 -13.50
C GLN A 263 12.45 -15.89 -12.00
N LYS A 264 12.06 -17.00 -11.38
CA LYS A 264 11.86 -17.08 -9.93
C LYS A 264 13.14 -17.48 -9.23
N ALA A 265 13.64 -16.65 -8.33
CA ALA A 265 14.77 -17.01 -7.47
C ALA A 265 14.38 -18.18 -6.56
N THR A 266 15.04 -19.31 -6.72
CA THR A 266 14.74 -20.57 -6.03
C THR A 266 15.87 -21.06 -5.13
N ALA A 267 17.11 -20.62 -5.37
CA ALA A 267 18.23 -20.87 -4.46
C ALA A 267 19.18 -19.68 -4.41
N VAL A 268 19.67 -19.39 -3.21
CA VAL A 268 20.73 -18.39 -2.96
C VAL A 268 21.98 -19.13 -2.55
N LEU A 269 23.04 -18.98 -3.34
CA LEU A 269 24.31 -19.64 -3.14
C LEU A 269 25.20 -18.78 -2.25
N THR A 270 25.82 -19.40 -1.26
CA THR A 270 26.73 -18.72 -0.32
C THR A 270 28.10 -19.39 -0.35
N GLU A 271 29.16 -18.59 -0.35
CA GLU A 271 30.53 -19.04 -0.28
C GLU A 271 31.37 -18.07 0.55
N ASN A 272 32.16 -18.59 1.49
CA ASN A 272 33.05 -17.80 2.35
C ASN A 272 32.35 -16.61 3.06
N GLY A 273 31.10 -16.77 3.48
CA GLY A 273 30.34 -15.73 4.19
C GLY A 273 29.78 -14.62 3.28
N GLN A 274 29.77 -14.84 1.96
CA GLN A 274 29.20 -13.93 0.98
C GLN A 274 28.18 -14.64 0.09
N ILE A 275 27.31 -13.90 -0.56
CA ILE A 275 26.45 -14.43 -1.63
C ILE A 275 27.33 -14.59 -2.89
N SER A 276 27.33 -15.78 -3.49
CA SER A 276 28.09 -16.11 -4.69
C SER A 276 27.23 -16.24 -5.95
N GLY A 277 25.91 -16.40 -5.80
CA GLY A 277 24.99 -16.48 -6.93
C GLY A 277 23.54 -16.64 -6.53
N ILE A 278 22.65 -16.38 -7.48
CA ILE A 278 21.20 -16.61 -7.38
C ILE A 278 20.81 -17.59 -8.48
N THR A 279 20.31 -18.75 -8.10
CA THR A 279 19.73 -19.69 -9.05
C THR A 279 18.24 -19.40 -9.20
N CYS A 280 17.83 -19.14 -10.43
CA CYS A 280 16.44 -18.92 -10.80
C CYS A 280 15.90 -20.11 -11.57
N THR A 281 14.67 -20.48 -11.29
CA THR A 281 13.92 -21.44 -12.09
C THR A 281 12.91 -20.68 -12.95
N ARG A 282 12.84 -21.01 -14.23
CA ARG A 282 11.87 -20.40 -15.15
C ARG A 282 10.45 -20.73 -14.69
N VAL A 283 9.59 -19.72 -14.70
CA VAL A 283 8.21 -19.82 -14.21
C VAL A 283 7.25 -19.26 -15.24
N THR A 284 6.07 -19.85 -15.34
CA THR A 284 4.93 -19.30 -16.06
C THR A 284 3.88 -18.84 -15.05
N ASN A 285 3.19 -17.73 -15.36
CA ASN A 285 2.24 -17.06 -14.45
C ASN A 285 2.84 -16.77 -13.07
N GLY A 286 4.11 -16.34 -13.02
CA GLY A 286 4.84 -16.05 -11.79
C GLY A 286 4.08 -15.06 -10.90
N GLY A 287 4.14 -15.28 -9.58
CA GLY A 287 3.44 -14.46 -8.58
C GLY A 287 1.93 -14.65 -8.53
N SER A 288 1.34 -15.48 -9.40
CA SER A 288 -0.10 -15.78 -9.43
C SER A 288 -0.45 -17.08 -8.70
N ALA A 289 -1.76 -17.33 -8.54
CA ALA A 289 -2.26 -18.61 -8.03
C ALA A 289 -2.06 -19.79 -9.02
N GLN A 290 -1.80 -19.49 -10.32
CA GLN A 290 -1.56 -20.46 -11.38
C GLN A 290 -0.06 -20.62 -11.71
N GLU A 291 0.81 -20.16 -10.85
CA GLU A 291 2.27 -20.26 -10.99
C GLU A 291 2.72 -21.71 -11.20
N LYS A 292 3.58 -21.93 -12.21
CA LYS A 292 4.17 -23.24 -12.51
C LYS A 292 5.65 -23.09 -12.84
N LEU A 293 6.50 -23.82 -12.12
CA LEU A 293 7.91 -23.93 -12.45
C LEU A 293 8.11 -24.88 -13.65
N THR A 294 8.95 -24.48 -14.61
CA THR A 294 9.21 -25.28 -15.84
C THR A 294 10.40 -26.22 -15.70
N GLY A 295 11.20 -26.08 -14.64
CA GLY A 295 12.40 -26.89 -14.40
C GLY A 295 13.67 -26.36 -15.06
N GLU A 296 13.60 -25.40 -16.00
CA GLU A 296 14.77 -24.72 -16.56
C GLU A 296 15.39 -23.78 -15.52
N GLN A 297 16.68 -23.93 -15.26
CA GLN A 297 17.41 -23.16 -14.25
C GLN A 297 18.53 -22.33 -14.88
N THR A 298 18.69 -21.12 -14.35
CA THR A 298 19.80 -20.21 -14.69
C THR A 298 20.38 -19.65 -13.41
N THR A 299 21.70 -19.65 -13.29
CA THR A 299 22.39 -19.05 -12.15
C THR A 299 23.00 -17.72 -12.56
N TYR A 300 22.63 -16.66 -11.86
CA TYR A 300 23.15 -15.30 -12.04
C TYR A 300 24.20 -15.01 -10.96
N THR A 301 25.36 -14.53 -11.40
CA THR A 301 26.48 -14.18 -10.51
C THR A 301 26.85 -12.71 -10.64
N GLY A 302 27.24 -12.10 -9.55
CA GLY A 302 27.59 -10.69 -9.49
C GLY A 302 28.44 -10.34 -8.26
N ASP A 303 28.77 -9.07 -8.14
CA ASP A 303 29.52 -8.52 -7.00
C ASP A 303 28.60 -8.09 -5.86
N TYR A 304 27.39 -7.67 -6.20
CA TYR A 304 26.35 -7.20 -5.26
C TYR A 304 25.02 -7.88 -5.55
N TYR A 305 24.26 -8.15 -4.49
CA TYR A 305 22.97 -8.82 -4.54
C TYR A 305 21.92 -8.01 -3.78
N PHE A 306 20.84 -7.69 -4.45
CA PHE A 306 19.72 -6.97 -3.87
C PHE A 306 18.49 -7.87 -3.84
N SER A 307 17.87 -8.02 -2.70
CA SER A 307 16.64 -8.82 -2.57
C SER A 307 15.45 -7.97 -2.16
N THR A 308 14.43 -7.96 -2.99
CA THR A 308 13.11 -7.41 -2.64
C THR A 308 12.09 -8.52 -2.39
N MET A 309 12.49 -9.79 -2.56
CA MET A 309 11.63 -10.94 -2.28
C MET A 309 11.31 -11.05 -0.79
N PRO A 310 10.20 -11.72 -0.41
CA PRO A 310 9.86 -11.91 0.99
C PRO A 310 11.02 -12.53 1.78
N VAL A 311 11.35 -11.95 2.94
CA VAL A 311 12.45 -12.43 3.82
C VAL A 311 12.35 -13.92 4.10
N LYS A 312 11.12 -14.42 4.34
CA LYS A 312 10.86 -15.86 4.49
C LYS A 312 11.41 -16.67 3.32
N ASP A 313 11.10 -16.27 2.09
CA ASP A 313 11.49 -17.01 0.89
C ASP A 313 12.99 -16.88 0.63
N LEU A 314 13.56 -15.69 0.90
CA LEU A 314 15.01 -15.47 0.81
C LEU A 314 15.78 -16.41 1.74
N VAL A 315 15.42 -16.44 3.02
CA VAL A 315 16.09 -17.28 4.02
C VAL A 315 15.94 -18.77 3.70
N LEU A 316 14.72 -19.21 3.33
CA LEU A 316 14.48 -20.61 2.96
C LEU A 316 15.25 -21.03 1.71
N SER A 317 15.47 -20.12 0.75
CA SER A 317 16.24 -20.39 -0.46
C SER A 317 17.75 -20.52 -0.23
N MET A 318 18.28 -20.11 0.93
CA MET A 318 19.68 -20.31 1.34
C MET A 318 19.97 -21.75 1.84
N GLY A 319 18.91 -22.55 2.08
CA GLY A 319 19.03 -23.97 2.45
C GLY A 319 19.77 -24.21 3.77
N ASP A 320 20.58 -25.25 3.82
CA ASP A 320 21.24 -25.75 5.04
C ASP A 320 22.32 -24.83 5.60
N THR A 321 22.68 -23.75 4.90
CA THR A 321 23.66 -22.76 5.37
C THR A 321 23.11 -21.83 6.44
N VAL A 322 21.78 -21.79 6.59
CA VAL A 322 21.09 -20.94 7.56
C VAL A 322 21.12 -21.57 8.95
N PRO A 323 21.49 -20.83 10.01
CA PRO A 323 21.35 -21.33 11.38
C PRO A 323 19.91 -21.74 11.68
N ALA A 324 19.70 -22.92 12.29
CA ALA A 324 18.38 -23.50 12.53
C ALA A 324 17.38 -22.51 13.18
N LYS A 325 17.85 -21.71 14.15
CA LYS A 325 17.00 -20.72 14.83
C LYS A 325 16.52 -19.62 13.88
N VAL A 326 17.40 -19.11 13.00
CA VAL A 326 17.05 -18.09 12.00
C VAL A 326 16.07 -18.67 10.97
N HIS A 327 16.33 -19.92 10.53
CA HIS A 327 15.46 -20.64 9.62
C HIS A 327 14.03 -20.78 10.19
N ASP A 328 13.92 -21.20 11.45
CA ASP A 328 12.61 -21.42 12.10
C ASP A 328 11.84 -20.10 12.28
N ILE A 329 12.53 -19.02 12.69
CA ILE A 329 11.92 -17.70 12.78
C ILE A 329 11.40 -17.25 11.41
N ALA A 330 12.23 -17.30 10.38
CA ALA A 330 11.88 -16.85 9.03
C ALA A 330 10.73 -17.68 8.43
N LYS A 331 10.76 -19.01 8.61
CA LYS A 331 9.74 -19.94 8.14
C LYS A 331 8.34 -19.60 8.67
N GLU A 332 8.24 -19.16 9.92
CA GLU A 332 6.98 -18.84 10.57
C GLU A 332 6.60 -17.35 10.50
N LEU A 333 7.39 -16.50 9.79
CA LEU A 333 7.02 -15.10 9.61
C LEU A 333 5.67 -14.97 8.91
N PRO A 334 4.71 -14.26 9.53
CA PRO A 334 3.37 -14.15 8.98
C PRO A 334 3.29 -13.06 7.92
N SER A 335 2.47 -13.28 6.92
CA SER A 335 2.06 -12.27 5.94
C SER A 335 0.57 -12.42 5.63
N ARG A 336 -0.04 -11.37 5.09
CA ARG A 336 -1.40 -11.41 4.57
C ARG A 336 -1.38 -11.23 3.07
N ASP A 337 -2.23 -11.97 2.43
CA ASP A 337 -2.55 -11.87 1.02
C ASP A 337 -3.79 -11.00 0.84
N PHE A 338 -4.08 -10.59 -0.36
CA PHE A 338 -5.36 -9.98 -0.64
C PHE A 338 -5.87 -10.33 -2.05
N ILE A 339 -7.16 -10.17 -2.20
CA ILE A 339 -7.85 -10.30 -3.48
C ILE A 339 -8.42 -8.94 -3.84
N THR A 340 -8.24 -8.51 -5.08
CA THR A 340 -8.93 -7.36 -5.62
C THR A 340 -9.86 -7.77 -6.74
N VAL A 341 -11.08 -7.21 -6.73
CA VAL A 341 -12.05 -7.36 -7.82
C VAL A 341 -12.23 -6.00 -8.47
N GLY A 342 -11.89 -5.91 -9.76
CA GLY A 342 -12.29 -4.78 -10.59
C GLY A 342 -13.74 -4.95 -11.00
N LEU A 343 -14.61 -4.00 -10.70
CA LEU A 343 -16.04 -4.05 -11.00
C LEU A 343 -16.48 -2.82 -11.78
N LEU A 344 -17.00 -3.03 -12.98
CA LEU A 344 -17.57 -1.98 -13.83
C LEU A 344 -19.07 -1.96 -13.64
N VAL A 345 -19.62 -0.78 -13.30
CA VAL A 345 -21.07 -0.60 -13.10
C VAL A 345 -21.59 0.64 -13.81
N ASN A 346 -22.89 0.65 -14.16
CA ASN A 346 -23.58 1.81 -14.71
C ASN A 346 -23.67 2.95 -13.70
N LYS A 347 -23.98 2.63 -12.43
CA LYS A 347 -24.22 3.64 -11.38
C LYS A 347 -24.08 3.03 -9.99
N LEU A 348 -23.89 3.91 -9.01
CA LEU A 348 -23.93 3.59 -7.59
C LEU A 348 -25.28 3.95 -6.97
N LEU A 349 -25.71 3.21 -5.95
CA LEU A 349 -26.87 3.55 -5.12
C LEU A 349 -26.54 4.62 -4.07
N ILE A 350 -25.28 4.62 -3.59
CA ILE A 350 -24.78 5.64 -2.67
C ILE A 350 -24.67 7.00 -3.40
N LYS A 351 -25.18 8.05 -2.76
CA LYS A 351 -25.28 9.39 -3.35
C LYS A 351 -24.18 10.32 -2.83
N ASN A 352 -23.74 11.22 -3.68
CA ASN A 352 -22.88 12.32 -3.28
C ASN A 352 -23.71 13.37 -2.53
N LEU A 353 -23.61 13.36 -1.21
CA LEU A 353 -24.24 14.36 -0.32
C LEU A 353 -23.25 15.47 0.08
N THR A 354 -22.05 15.49 -0.50
CA THR A 354 -21.03 16.50 -0.22
C THR A 354 -21.20 17.71 -1.13
N LYS A 355 -20.49 18.79 -0.82
CA LYS A 355 -20.42 19.99 -1.70
C LYS A 355 -19.48 19.80 -2.88
N MET A 356 -18.69 18.72 -2.90
CA MET A 356 -17.69 18.46 -3.95
C MET A 356 -18.38 17.94 -5.21
N LYS A 357 -18.19 18.63 -6.33
CA LYS A 357 -18.68 18.16 -7.62
C LYS A 357 -17.80 17.03 -8.16
N THR A 358 -18.42 16.01 -8.72
CA THR A 358 -17.78 14.89 -9.40
C THR A 358 -18.45 14.62 -10.74
N VAL A 359 -17.75 13.97 -11.64
CA VAL A 359 -18.35 13.50 -12.90
C VAL A 359 -19.48 12.54 -12.56
N ASN A 360 -20.64 12.66 -13.22
CA ASN A 360 -21.86 11.89 -12.93
C ASN A 360 -22.38 11.98 -11.49
N ASN A 361 -21.94 12.99 -10.73
CA ASN A 361 -22.33 13.17 -9.33
C ASN A 361 -22.14 11.92 -8.45
N ILE A 362 -21.14 11.10 -8.75
CA ILE A 362 -20.73 9.97 -7.89
C ILE A 362 -20.14 10.47 -6.58
N VAL A 363 -20.10 9.62 -5.55
CA VAL A 363 -19.40 9.96 -4.30
C VAL A 363 -17.95 10.33 -4.56
N PRO A 364 -17.40 11.37 -3.89
CA PRO A 364 -16.09 11.93 -4.24
C PRO A 364 -14.90 11.13 -3.72
N ASP A 365 -15.15 10.03 -3.06
CA ASP A 365 -14.14 9.22 -2.39
C ASP A 365 -13.21 8.55 -3.39
N CYS A 366 -11.90 8.67 -3.17
CA CYS A 366 -10.92 7.83 -3.86
C CYS A 366 -11.01 6.41 -3.31
N TRP A 367 -11.11 6.28 -1.98
CA TRP A 367 -11.42 5.00 -1.35
C TRP A 367 -12.31 5.14 -0.13
N ILE A 368 -13.01 4.04 0.18
CA ILE A 368 -13.96 3.93 1.29
C ILE A 368 -13.54 2.73 2.14
N TYR A 369 -13.36 2.94 3.44
CA TYR A 369 -13.17 1.85 4.41
C TYR A 369 -14.52 1.22 4.75
N ILE A 370 -14.69 -0.07 4.47
CA ILE A 370 -15.95 -0.77 4.74
C ILE A 370 -15.86 -1.42 6.12
N GLN A 371 -16.54 -0.82 7.09
CA GLN A 371 -16.58 -1.32 8.47
C GLN A 371 -17.92 -2.02 8.81
N GLU A 372 -18.71 -2.35 7.80
CA GLU A 372 -19.89 -3.19 7.98
C GLU A 372 -19.49 -4.60 8.41
N ARG A 373 -20.17 -5.12 9.45
CA ARG A 373 -19.84 -6.41 10.08
C ARG A 373 -20.36 -7.60 9.28
N ASP A 374 -21.35 -7.38 8.47
CA ASP A 374 -22.09 -8.41 7.74
C ASP A 374 -21.52 -8.68 6.34
N VAL A 375 -20.36 -8.06 5.99
CA VAL A 375 -19.61 -8.27 4.76
C VAL A 375 -18.11 -8.43 5.02
N ARG A 376 -17.42 -9.10 4.11
CA ARG A 376 -15.96 -9.37 4.21
C ARG A 376 -15.11 -8.34 3.47
N ILE A 377 -15.70 -7.58 2.55
CA ILE A 377 -14.99 -6.50 1.88
C ILE A 377 -14.38 -5.54 2.90
N GLY A 378 -13.10 -5.23 2.74
CA GLY A 378 -12.38 -4.31 3.63
C GLY A 378 -12.34 -2.88 3.11
N ARG A 379 -12.09 -2.69 1.82
CA ARG A 379 -11.99 -1.38 1.17
C ARG A 379 -12.61 -1.39 -0.21
N LEU A 380 -13.16 -0.25 -0.60
CA LEU A 380 -13.69 0.03 -1.93
C LEU A 380 -12.96 1.23 -2.51
N GLN A 381 -12.39 1.11 -3.69
CA GLN A 381 -11.80 2.19 -4.45
C GLN A 381 -12.74 2.61 -5.58
N ILE A 382 -12.78 3.92 -5.89
CA ILE A 382 -13.51 4.48 -7.03
C ILE A 382 -12.48 5.13 -7.95
N PHE A 383 -12.01 4.40 -8.95
CA PHE A 383 -10.90 4.81 -9.80
C PHE A 383 -11.20 6.06 -10.62
N ASN A 384 -12.46 6.35 -10.92
CA ASN A 384 -12.88 7.61 -11.54
C ASN A 384 -12.38 8.85 -10.79
N ASN A 385 -12.27 8.78 -9.45
CA ASN A 385 -11.81 9.88 -8.62
C ASN A 385 -10.27 9.92 -8.47
N TRP A 386 -9.57 8.80 -8.68
CA TRP A 386 -8.11 8.76 -8.71
C TRP A 386 -7.57 9.43 -9.96
N SER A 387 -8.08 9.03 -11.12
CA SER A 387 -7.77 9.68 -12.40
C SER A 387 -8.93 9.46 -13.37
N PRO A 388 -9.33 10.48 -14.15
CA PRO A 388 -10.38 10.31 -15.16
C PRO A 388 -9.95 9.41 -16.32
N TYR A 389 -8.68 9.01 -16.38
CA TYR A 389 -8.12 8.13 -17.41
C TYR A 389 -7.99 6.67 -16.95
N MET A 390 -8.37 6.36 -15.71
CA MET A 390 -8.40 4.97 -15.21
C MET A 390 -9.57 4.17 -15.79
N PRO A 391 -10.81 4.69 -15.81
CA PRO A 391 -11.92 4.02 -16.52
C PRO A 391 -11.83 4.26 -18.03
N ALA A 392 -12.18 3.24 -18.81
CA ALA A 392 -12.32 3.37 -20.27
C ALA A 392 -13.36 4.45 -20.66
N HIS A 393 -14.47 4.52 -19.90
CA HIS A 393 -15.59 5.45 -20.11
C HIS A 393 -15.96 6.16 -18.80
N ASN A 394 -15.17 7.19 -18.45
CA ASN A 394 -15.31 7.91 -17.18
C ASN A 394 -16.65 8.66 -17.03
N GLU A 395 -17.28 9.02 -18.14
CA GLU A 395 -18.51 9.83 -18.17
C GLU A 395 -19.77 8.97 -18.01
N ASP A 396 -19.72 7.69 -18.34
CA ASP A 396 -20.89 6.83 -18.43
C ASP A 396 -20.90 5.70 -17.40
N THR A 397 -19.73 5.37 -16.84
CA THR A 397 -19.57 4.21 -15.96
C THR A 397 -18.77 4.52 -14.72
N VAL A 398 -18.90 3.66 -13.71
CA VAL A 398 -18.06 3.69 -12.49
C VAL A 398 -17.19 2.43 -12.46
N TRP A 399 -15.87 2.63 -12.39
CA TRP A 399 -14.89 1.57 -12.28
C TRP A 399 -14.37 1.51 -10.85
N MET A 400 -14.58 0.38 -10.19
CA MET A 400 -14.28 0.18 -8.77
C MET A 400 -13.26 -0.93 -8.55
N GLY A 401 -12.48 -0.81 -7.47
CA GLY A 401 -11.64 -1.87 -6.93
C GLY A 401 -12.15 -2.29 -5.55
N LEU A 402 -12.46 -3.57 -5.40
CA LEU A 402 -12.92 -4.15 -4.14
C LEU A 402 -11.78 -4.95 -3.52
N GLU A 403 -11.38 -4.62 -2.30
CA GLU A 403 -10.26 -5.28 -1.62
C GLU A 403 -10.73 -6.20 -0.50
N TYR A 404 -10.27 -7.45 -0.57
CA TYR A 404 -10.54 -8.51 0.41
C TYR A 404 -9.22 -9.02 0.98
N PHE A 405 -9.06 -8.97 2.28
CA PHE A 405 -7.87 -9.48 2.96
C PHE A 405 -8.05 -10.96 3.27
N CYS A 406 -7.10 -11.77 2.87
CA CYS A 406 -7.16 -13.22 2.99
C CYS A 406 -5.79 -13.84 3.30
N SER A 407 -5.73 -15.14 3.36
CA SER A 407 -4.50 -15.90 3.39
C SER A 407 -4.55 -17.02 2.35
N GLU A 408 -3.42 -17.33 1.75
CA GLU A 408 -3.30 -18.46 0.83
C GLU A 408 -3.83 -19.73 1.50
N GLY A 409 -4.77 -20.40 0.82
CA GLY A 409 -5.41 -21.62 1.32
C GLY A 409 -6.68 -21.42 2.15
N ASP A 410 -7.09 -20.18 2.46
CA ASP A 410 -8.38 -19.95 3.12
C ASP A 410 -9.57 -20.10 2.16
N ASP A 411 -10.78 -19.98 2.69
CA ASP A 411 -12.02 -20.15 1.94
C ASP A 411 -12.16 -19.14 0.78
N MET A 412 -11.79 -17.87 0.99
CA MET A 412 -11.84 -16.84 -0.04
C MET A 412 -10.78 -17.09 -1.12
N TRP A 413 -9.56 -17.46 -0.70
CA TRP A 413 -8.47 -17.73 -1.64
C TRP A 413 -8.76 -18.90 -2.57
N ASN A 414 -9.46 -19.93 -2.07
CA ASN A 414 -9.76 -21.15 -2.79
C ASN A 414 -11.00 -21.08 -3.70
N MET A 415 -11.81 -20.01 -3.61
CA MET A 415 -12.94 -19.82 -4.52
C MET A 415 -12.46 -19.73 -5.97
N SER A 416 -13.25 -20.19 -6.93
CA SER A 416 -13.01 -19.87 -8.34
C SER A 416 -13.12 -18.37 -8.58
N SER A 417 -12.50 -17.84 -9.63
CA SER A 417 -12.61 -16.40 -9.97
C SER A 417 -14.07 -15.99 -10.20
N GLU A 418 -14.85 -16.85 -10.86
CA GLU A 418 -16.27 -16.62 -11.12
C GLU A 418 -17.10 -16.58 -9.83
N ASP A 419 -16.90 -17.54 -8.93
CA ASP A 419 -17.63 -17.59 -7.65
C ASP A 419 -17.25 -16.41 -6.75
N PHE A 420 -15.96 -16.02 -6.75
CA PHE A 420 -15.52 -14.88 -5.98
C PHE A 420 -16.11 -13.57 -6.50
N ILE A 421 -16.20 -13.38 -7.81
CA ILE A 421 -16.86 -12.20 -8.41
C ILE A 421 -18.33 -12.16 -8.02
N LYS A 422 -19.07 -13.27 -8.10
CA LYS A 422 -20.47 -13.36 -7.65
C LYS A 422 -20.61 -13.03 -6.16
N PHE A 423 -19.71 -13.58 -5.34
CA PHE A 423 -19.64 -13.27 -3.91
C PHE A 423 -19.42 -11.78 -3.67
N ALA A 424 -18.45 -11.15 -4.34
CA ALA A 424 -18.15 -9.73 -4.20
C ALA A 424 -19.32 -8.83 -4.60
N ILE A 425 -20.02 -9.15 -5.69
CA ILE A 425 -21.23 -8.45 -6.12
C ILE A 425 -22.32 -8.58 -5.05
N SER A 426 -22.54 -9.78 -4.53
CA SER A 426 -23.56 -10.02 -3.50
C SER A 426 -23.32 -9.21 -2.23
N GLU A 427 -22.05 -9.00 -1.84
CA GLU A 427 -21.71 -8.18 -0.69
C GLU A 427 -22.01 -6.68 -0.92
N LEU A 428 -21.72 -6.13 -2.10
CA LEU A 428 -22.05 -4.75 -2.43
C LEU A 428 -23.57 -4.52 -2.52
N VAL A 429 -24.32 -5.49 -3.04
CA VAL A 429 -25.79 -5.46 -3.05
C VAL A 429 -26.32 -5.47 -1.61
N LYS A 430 -25.80 -6.33 -0.75
CA LYS A 430 -26.18 -6.44 0.67
C LYS A 430 -26.01 -5.15 1.46
N ILE A 431 -25.00 -4.35 1.10
CA ILE A 431 -24.72 -3.07 1.79
C ILE A 431 -25.21 -1.85 1.00
N ASP A 432 -26.10 -2.03 0.05
CA ASP A 432 -26.77 -0.98 -0.73
C ASP A 432 -25.81 -0.06 -1.50
N ILE A 433 -24.69 -0.59 -2.00
CA ILE A 433 -23.73 0.19 -2.83
C ILE A 433 -24.09 0.09 -4.31
N VAL A 434 -24.46 -1.10 -4.80
CA VAL A 434 -24.85 -1.34 -6.19
C VAL A 434 -26.10 -2.21 -6.25
N LYS A 435 -26.75 -2.26 -7.42
CA LYS A 435 -27.69 -3.32 -7.77
C LYS A 435 -27.00 -4.31 -8.71
N GLU A 436 -27.38 -5.58 -8.62
CA GLU A 436 -26.82 -6.61 -9.48
C GLU A 436 -27.05 -6.31 -10.98
N GLU A 437 -28.23 -5.77 -11.32
CA GLU A 437 -28.61 -5.37 -12.68
C GLU A 437 -27.76 -4.22 -13.27
N ASP A 438 -27.08 -3.45 -12.44
CA ASP A 438 -26.22 -2.34 -12.84
C ASP A 438 -24.75 -2.79 -13.08
N VAL A 439 -24.40 -4.05 -12.81
CA VAL A 439 -23.06 -4.60 -13.05
C VAL A 439 -22.90 -4.94 -14.53
N LEU A 440 -21.85 -4.40 -15.14
CA LEU A 440 -21.54 -4.56 -16.55
C LEU A 440 -20.46 -5.62 -16.81
N ASP A 441 -19.38 -5.58 -16.02
CA ASP A 441 -18.22 -6.45 -16.19
C ASP A 441 -17.40 -6.54 -14.90
N ALA A 442 -16.55 -7.56 -14.77
CA ALA A 442 -15.69 -7.73 -13.61
C ALA A 442 -14.41 -8.49 -13.94
N THR A 443 -13.37 -8.26 -13.17
CA THR A 443 -12.12 -9.01 -13.17
C THR A 443 -11.67 -9.29 -11.74
N HIS A 444 -10.78 -10.27 -11.57
CA HIS A 444 -10.35 -10.74 -10.26
C HIS A 444 -8.85 -11.04 -10.26
N ILE A 445 -8.13 -10.50 -9.28
CA ILE A 445 -6.67 -10.68 -9.14
C ILE A 445 -6.37 -11.05 -7.69
N ARG A 446 -5.56 -12.10 -7.50
CA ARG A 446 -4.97 -12.50 -6.21
C ARG A 446 -3.57 -11.94 -6.08
N VAL A 447 -3.24 -11.40 -4.92
CA VAL A 447 -1.92 -10.84 -4.62
C VAL A 447 -1.37 -11.52 -3.37
N LYS A 448 -0.28 -12.26 -3.54
CA LYS A 448 0.41 -12.97 -2.46
C LYS A 448 1.29 -12.02 -1.64
N LYS A 449 1.39 -12.29 -0.33
CA LYS A 449 2.35 -11.65 0.60
C LYS A 449 2.36 -10.12 0.53
N ALA A 450 1.18 -9.53 0.36
CA ALA A 450 1.04 -8.08 0.20
C ALA A 450 1.34 -7.30 1.47
N TYR A 451 1.06 -7.91 2.65
CA TYR A 451 1.17 -7.26 3.94
C TYR A 451 2.03 -8.09 4.91
N PRO A 452 3.32 -7.71 5.13
CA PRO A 452 4.10 -8.24 6.25
C PRO A 452 3.38 -8.00 7.56
N ALA A 453 3.26 -9.02 8.41
CA ALA A 453 2.49 -8.94 9.65
C ALA A 453 3.41 -8.99 10.88
N TYR A 454 3.03 -8.26 11.95
CA TYR A 454 3.85 -8.01 13.13
C TYR A 454 3.37 -8.79 14.35
N PHE A 455 3.20 -10.09 14.17
CA PHE A 455 2.84 -11.03 15.25
C PHE A 455 3.59 -12.36 15.08
N GLY A 456 3.35 -13.32 15.99
CA GLY A 456 4.03 -14.63 15.94
C GLY A 456 5.55 -14.50 16.14
N THR A 457 6.34 -15.03 15.22
CA THR A 457 7.81 -15.02 15.27
C THR A 457 8.43 -13.67 14.96
N TYR A 458 7.65 -12.69 14.52
CA TYR A 458 8.16 -11.33 14.24
C TYR A 458 8.86 -10.68 15.45
N LYS A 459 8.47 -11.02 16.66
CA LYS A 459 9.13 -10.55 17.90
C LYS A 459 10.63 -10.87 17.98
N ASP A 460 11.07 -11.88 17.23
CA ASP A 460 12.46 -12.34 17.20
C ASP A 460 13.13 -12.01 15.84
N PHE A 461 12.55 -11.09 15.06
CA PHE A 461 12.97 -10.74 13.69
C PHE A 461 14.38 -10.14 13.64
N ASP A 462 14.84 -9.49 14.69
CA ASP A 462 16.19 -8.96 14.86
C ASP A 462 17.28 -9.98 14.58
N GLN A 463 17.04 -11.26 14.88
CA GLN A 463 17.98 -12.34 14.60
C GLN A 463 18.06 -12.66 13.11
N VAL A 464 16.96 -12.56 12.38
CA VAL A 464 16.93 -12.71 10.92
C VAL A 464 17.62 -11.52 10.26
N GLU A 465 17.33 -10.30 10.69
CA GLU A 465 17.98 -9.07 10.23
C GLU A 465 19.50 -9.13 10.42
N SER A 466 19.94 -9.51 11.63
CA SER A 466 21.37 -9.65 11.95
C SER A 466 22.07 -10.68 11.07
N TYR A 467 21.42 -11.82 10.81
CA TYR A 467 21.96 -12.85 9.92
C TYR A 467 22.08 -12.35 8.48
N LEU A 468 21.03 -11.75 7.91
CA LEU A 468 21.06 -11.22 6.56
C LEU A 468 22.05 -10.06 6.41
N SER A 469 22.22 -9.26 7.45
CA SER A 469 23.19 -8.15 7.47
C SER A 469 24.63 -8.61 7.55
N SER A 470 24.90 -9.86 7.96
CA SER A 470 26.25 -10.40 8.02
C SER A 470 26.90 -10.69 6.65
N PHE A 471 26.10 -10.73 5.58
CA PHE A 471 26.61 -10.86 4.21
C PHE A 471 26.93 -9.48 3.65
N ASP A 472 28.20 -9.11 3.52
CA ASP A 472 28.63 -7.76 3.08
C ASP A 472 28.02 -7.33 1.76
N ASN A 473 27.79 -8.26 0.83
CA ASN A 473 27.33 -8.01 -0.52
C ASN A 473 25.82 -8.25 -0.74
N LEU A 474 25.02 -8.51 0.34
CA LEU A 474 23.57 -8.68 0.27
C LEU A 474 22.85 -7.45 0.84
N PHE A 475 21.88 -6.92 0.10
CA PHE A 475 21.02 -5.79 0.49
C PHE A 475 19.56 -6.18 0.42
N CYS A 476 18.87 -6.17 1.56
CA CYS A 476 17.43 -6.46 1.66
C CYS A 476 16.63 -5.17 1.59
N LEU A 477 15.76 -5.02 0.57
CA LEU A 477 15.11 -3.77 0.23
C LEU A 477 13.59 -3.88 0.17
N GLY A 478 12.94 -2.75 0.41
CA GLY A 478 11.51 -2.60 0.20
C GLY A 478 10.64 -3.33 1.23
N ARG A 479 9.34 -3.42 0.93
CA ARG A 479 8.33 -3.94 1.86
C ARG A 479 8.60 -5.39 2.27
N ASN A 480 8.73 -6.27 1.30
CA ASN A 480 8.86 -7.70 1.55
C ASN A 480 10.30 -8.12 1.89
N GLY A 481 11.30 -7.47 1.29
CA GLY A 481 12.71 -7.73 1.58
C GLY A 481 13.14 -7.31 2.98
N GLN A 482 12.41 -6.42 3.64
CA GLN A 482 12.62 -6.02 5.03
C GLN A 482 11.54 -6.54 5.99
N HIS A 483 10.55 -7.28 5.51
CA HIS A 483 9.36 -7.66 6.27
C HIS A 483 8.74 -6.46 7.01
N ARG A 484 8.64 -5.30 6.33
CA ARG A 484 8.18 -4.02 6.90
C ARG A 484 7.12 -3.39 6.01
N TYR A 485 6.11 -2.75 6.62
CA TYR A 485 5.03 -2.10 5.89
C TYR A 485 5.50 -0.79 5.25
N ASN A 486 6.37 -0.91 4.26
CA ASN A 486 6.89 0.21 3.48
C ASN A 486 5.88 0.63 2.40
N ASN A 487 5.69 1.94 2.23
CA ASN A 487 5.04 2.52 1.06
C ASN A 487 6.04 2.60 -0.11
N MET A 488 5.62 3.15 -1.26
CA MET A 488 6.49 3.26 -2.44
C MET A 488 7.73 4.10 -2.15
N ASP A 489 7.58 5.26 -1.52
CA ASP A 489 8.66 6.16 -1.13
C ASP A 489 9.68 5.49 -0.20
N HIS A 490 9.23 4.79 0.84
CA HIS A 490 10.11 4.03 1.72
C HIS A 490 10.86 2.93 0.95
N SER A 491 10.17 2.24 0.04
CA SER A 491 10.80 1.20 -0.80
C SER A 491 11.90 1.79 -1.69
N MET A 492 11.64 2.96 -2.29
CA MET A 492 12.66 3.71 -3.05
C MET A 492 13.82 4.14 -2.15
N LEU A 493 13.53 4.66 -0.96
CA LEU A 493 14.56 5.14 -0.04
C LEU A 493 15.47 4.01 0.43
N THR A 494 14.95 2.80 0.69
CA THR A 494 15.82 1.65 1.01
C THR A 494 16.84 1.36 -0.10
N ALA A 495 16.44 1.52 -1.35
CA ALA A 495 17.31 1.33 -2.50
C ALA A 495 18.37 2.45 -2.62
N ILE A 496 17.95 3.70 -2.41
CA ILE A 496 18.85 4.86 -2.41
C ILE A 496 19.93 4.70 -1.34
N GLU A 497 19.53 4.34 -0.10
CA GLU A 497 20.48 4.11 1.00
C GLU A 497 21.45 2.95 0.71
N ALA A 498 20.99 1.89 0.05
CA ALA A 498 21.86 0.79 -0.34
C ALA A 498 22.90 1.22 -1.39
N VAL A 499 22.51 2.00 -2.40
CA VAL A 499 23.44 2.54 -3.40
C VAL A 499 24.41 3.53 -2.77
N ASN A 500 23.96 4.37 -1.84
CA ASN A 500 24.82 5.28 -1.08
C ASN A 500 25.87 4.52 -0.26
N ALA A 501 25.49 3.43 0.41
CA ALA A 501 26.44 2.58 1.14
C ALA A 501 27.51 2.00 0.21
N ILE A 502 27.12 1.48 -0.96
CA ILE A 502 28.04 0.95 -1.96
C ILE A 502 29.01 2.04 -2.47
N LYS A 503 28.51 3.24 -2.78
CA LYS A 503 29.34 4.39 -3.20
C LYS A 503 30.36 4.79 -2.13
N ALA A 504 29.96 4.73 -0.87
CA ALA A 504 30.83 4.99 0.27
C ALA A 504 31.81 3.84 0.59
N GLY A 505 31.70 2.69 -0.10
CA GLY A 505 32.48 1.48 0.22
C GLY A 505 32.14 0.91 1.60
N SER A 506 30.95 1.18 2.12
CA SER A 506 30.49 0.76 3.44
C SER A 506 29.73 -0.57 3.36
N THR A 507 29.95 -1.45 4.34
CA THR A 507 29.17 -2.67 4.57
C THR A 507 28.09 -2.48 5.64
N ASP A 508 28.04 -1.31 6.28
CA ASP A 508 27.00 -0.96 7.25
C ASP A 508 25.66 -0.75 6.56
N LYS A 509 24.65 -1.50 6.98
CA LYS A 509 23.29 -1.49 6.46
C LYS A 509 22.28 -0.83 7.39
N THR A 510 22.77 -0.20 8.46
CA THR A 510 21.92 0.42 9.47
C THR A 510 20.96 1.46 8.87
N ALA A 511 21.44 2.30 7.96
CA ALA A 511 20.61 3.30 7.28
C ALA A 511 19.48 2.65 6.47
N ILE A 512 19.75 1.52 5.79
CA ILE A 512 18.78 0.78 4.98
C ILE A 512 17.68 0.19 5.87
N TRP A 513 18.06 -0.48 6.96
CA TRP A 513 17.12 -1.09 7.90
C TRP A 513 16.34 -0.05 8.73
N ASN A 514 16.88 1.15 8.90
CA ASN A 514 16.22 2.23 9.63
C ASN A 514 15.19 3.01 8.80
N VAL A 515 15.08 2.78 7.51
CA VAL A 515 14.00 3.38 6.71
C VAL A 515 12.64 2.97 7.31
N ASN A 516 11.77 3.97 7.56
CA ASN A 516 10.43 3.76 8.13
C ASN A 516 10.44 3.07 9.52
N THR A 517 11.49 3.29 10.32
CA THR A 517 11.51 2.92 11.75
C THR A 517 11.08 4.06 12.64
N GLU A 518 10.94 5.26 12.08
CA GLU A 518 10.48 6.42 12.82
C GLU A 518 9.16 6.09 13.51
N LYS A 519 9.11 6.36 14.81
CA LYS A 519 7.90 6.14 15.61
C LYS A 519 6.74 7.06 15.19
N GLU A 520 6.95 7.92 14.20
CA GLU A 520 6.04 8.98 13.74
C GLU A 520 6.16 9.15 12.22
N TYR A 521 5.36 8.39 11.48
CA TYR A 521 5.14 8.68 10.06
C TYR A 521 3.95 9.64 9.95
N HIS A 522 4.26 10.90 9.70
CA HIS A 522 3.25 11.94 9.53
C HIS A 522 3.02 12.19 8.04
N GLU A 523 1.84 11.83 7.55
CA GLU A 523 1.33 12.36 6.28
C GLU A 523 0.82 13.80 6.48
N GLU A 524 1.63 14.67 7.09
CA GLU A 524 1.26 16.03 7.46
C GLU A 524 2.14 17.06 6.74
N LYS A 525 1.52 18.19 6.34
CA LYS A 525 2.31 19.36 5.97
C LYS A 525 2.99 19.91 7.22
N GLU A 526 4.30 20.08 7.18
CA GLU A 526 4.95 21.02 8.08
C GLU A 526 4.36 22.41 7.83
N ALA A 527 4.03 23.12 8.93
CA ALA A 527 3.39 24.43 8.91
C ALA A 527 4.27 25.50 8.27
#